data_ced5f0f5006e73100fdd951799e56e6d
#
_entry.id   ced5f0f5006e73100fdd951799e56e6d
#
_cell.length_a   1.000
_cell.length_b   1.000
_cell.length_c   1.000
_cell.angle_alpha   90.00
_cell.angle_beta   90.00
_cell.angle_gamma   90.00
#
_symmetry.space_group_name_H-M   'P 1'
#
loop_
_entity.id
_entity.type
_entity.pdbx_description
1 polymer ?
#
loop_
_entity_poly.entity_id
_entity_poly.type
_entity_poly.pdbx_seq_one_letter_code
_entity_poly.pdbx_strand_id
1 'polypeptide(L)'
;VAVLKTDMLVAETDVPRGMSLWQSARKAVVMNVSDFAAKGVQPKSVLVSLGLPRNLMGVDFEELAKGLNAGAREYGAYVIGGDTGEACDLIISIQLYGAANKKGLMLRSGAKAGDILAVTGFFGKSAAGLRLLLDEAYKTSVALRDVLVDAVLMPKARLKEGLALQRSGAVTASTDSSDGLAWCLHELASQSGVGFLVDGLPVADEVRRFAEVNMVDPCDLALYGGEEYELVVTVDPQMWSEAEDAVEGMGGRLVPIGKATRKKKVILDVDGIR
;
A
#
# COMPACT_ATOMS: atom_id res chain seq x y z
N VAL A 1 -7.93 -15.74 16.22
CA VAL A 1 -8.65 -14.48 16.41
C VAL A 1 -9.29 -14.04 15.11
N ALA A 2 -10.41 -13.31 15.19
CA ALA A 2 -10.99 -12.58 14.07
C ALA A 2 -10.13 -11.33 13.80
N VAL A 3 -9.91 -11.03 12.53
CA VAL A 3 -9.27 -9.81 12.06
C VAL A 3 -10.29 -9.08 11.21
N LEU A 4 -10.52 -7.83 11.53
CA LEU A 4 -11.46 -6.95 10.84
C LEU A 4 -10.73 -5.68 10.43
N LYS A 5 -11.02 -5.19 9.23
CA LYS A 5 -10.60 -3.88 8.73
C LYS A 5 -11.81 -3.20 8.09
N THR A 6 -11.89 -1.92 8.25
CA THR A 6 -12.80 -1.08 7.47
C THR A 6 -12.06 0.14 6.98
N ASP A 7 -12.30 0.47 5.73
CA ASP A 7 -11.86 1.70 5.10
C ASP A 7 -12.91 2.15 4.09
N MET A 8 -12.89 3.43 3.72
CA MET A 8 -13.82 3.95 2.73
C MET A 8 -13.08 4.71 1.64
N LEU A 9 -13.63 4.66 0.44
CA LEU A 9 -13.27 5.49 -0.70
C LEU A 9 -14.42 6.48 -0.93
N VAL A 10 -14.08 7.77 -0.96
CA VAL A 10 -15.00 8.88 -1.28
C VAL A 10 -14.59 9.46 -2.63
N ALA A 11 -15.50 9.50 -3.60
CA ALA A 11 -15.10 9.81 -4.97
C ALA A 11 -14.51 11.22 -5.12
N GLU A 12 -15.02 12.20 -4.41
CA GLU A 12 -14.54 13.59 -4.48
C GLU A 12 -13.04 13.71 -4.10
N THR A 13 -12.55 12.88 -3.15
CA THR A 13 -11.17 12.96 -2.65
C THR A 13 -10.25 11.88 -3.19
N ASP A 14 -10.78 10.67 -3.46
CA ASP A 14 -9.98 9.47 -3.67
C ASP A 14 -10.03 8.94 -5.12
N VAL A 15 -10.91 9.51 -5.97
CA VAL A 15 -11.07 9.09 -7.37
C VAL A 15 -10.52 10.16 -8.28
N PRO A 16 -9.29 10.03 -8.76
CA PRO A 16 -8.72 11.00 -9.67
C PRO A 16 -9.42 10.97 -11.03
N ARG A 17 -9.32 12.09 -11.76
CA ARG A 17 -9.90 12.22 -13.08
C ARG A 17 -9.43 11.12 -14.02
N GLY A 18 -10.37 10.44 -14.69
CA GLY A 18 -10.08 9.35 -15.62
C GLY A 18 -10.11 7.95 -15.00
N MET A 19 -10.25 7.82 -13.69
CA MET A 19 -10.50 6.53 -13.04
C MET A 19 -11.96 6.10 -13.30
N SER A 20 -12.15 4.90 -13.82
CA SER A 20 -13.50 4.34 -14.05
C SER A 20 -14.15 3.87 -12.76
N LEU A 21 -15.48 3.71 -12.77
CA LEU A 21 -16.23 3.17 -11.63
C LEU A 21 -15.77 1.74 -11.25
N TRP A 22 -15.43 0.94 -12.24
CA TRP A 22 -14.85 -0.39 -12.02
C TRP A 22 -13.51 -0.30 -11.27
N GLN A 23 -12.62 0.62 -11.69
CA GLN A 23 -11.31 0.83 -11.06
C GLN A 23 -11.48 1.36 -9.63
N SER A 24 -12.38 2.33 -9.41
CA SER A 24 -12.68 2.87 -8.08
C SER A 24 -13.18 1.80 -7.12
N ALA A 25 -14.10 0.97 -7.59
CA ALA A 25 -14.64 -0.13 -6.80
C ALA A 25 -13.57 -1.20 -6.47
N ARG A 26 -12.71 -1.56 -7.45
CA ARG A 26 -11.58 -2.46 -7.21
C ARG A 26 -10.57 -1.83 -6.23
N LYS A 27 -10.21 -0.55 -6.41
CA LYS A 27 -9.29 0.18 -5.52
C LYS A 27 -9.78 0.17 -4.08
N ALA A 28 -11.08 0.41 -3.84
CA ALA A 28 -11.66 0.36 -2.50
C ALA A 28 -11.42 -0.98 -1.79
N VAL A 29 -11.45 -2.10 -2.52
CA VAL A 29 -11.09 -3.41 -1.97
C VAL A 29 -9.59 -3.52 -1.71
N VAL A 30 -8.76 -3.07 -2.67
CA VAL A 30 -7.28 -3.14 -2.57
C VAL A 30 -6.77 -2.40 -1.34
N MET A 31 -7.28 -1.20 -1.05
CA MET A 31 -6.94 -0.41 0.15
C MET A 31 -7.07 -1.25 1.43
N ASN A 32 -8.19 -1.94 1.59
CA ASN A 32 -8.44 -2.79 2.76
C ASN A 32 -7.58 -4.06 2.77
N VAL A 33 -7.31 -4.65 1.60
CA VAL A 33 -6.45 -5.84 1.48
C VAL A 33 -5.00 -5.51 1.83
N SER A 34 -4.55 -4.29 1.59
CA SER A 34 -3.20 -3.83 1.94
C SER A 34 -2.93 -3.94 3.45
N ASP A 35 -3.87 -3.52 4.29
CA ASP A 35 -3.76 -3.73 5.74
C ASP A 35 -3.71 -5.21 6.14
N PHE A 36 -4.47 -6.06 5.44
CA PHE A 36 -4.43 -7.50 5.67
C PHE A 36 -3.07 -8.09 5.28
N ALA A 37 -2.48 -7.61 4.19
CA ALA A 37 -1.12 -7.97 3.78
C ALA A 37 -0.10 -7.60 4.85
N ALA A 38 -0.18 -6.36 5.39
CA ALA A 38 0.69 -5.89 6.46
C ALA A 38 0.57 -6.72 7.75
N LYS A 39 -0.57 -7.38 7.98
CA LYS A 39 -0.77 -8.29 9.14
C LYS A 39 -0.47 -9.75 8.83
N GLY A 40 -0.20 -10.09 7.56
CA GLY A 40 -0.03 -11.47 7.12
C GLY A 40 -1.30 -12.31 7.25
N VAL A 41 -2.45 -11.72 6.94
CA VAL A 41 -3.76 -12.36 7.09
C VAL A 41 -4.43 -12.54 5.75
N GLN A 42 -4.91 -13.76 5.47
CA GLN A 42 -5.72 -14.03 4.28
C GLN A 42 -7.13 -13.47 4.47
N PRO A 43 -7.58 -12.52 3.61
CA PRO A 43 -8.98 -12.09 3.62
C PRO A 43 -9.90 -13.24 3.19
N LYS A 44 -11.10 -13.30 3.74
CA LYS A 44 -12.09 -14.35 3.45
C LYS A 44 -13.37 -13.79 2.88
N SER A 45 -13.88 -12.74 3.48
CA SER A 45 -15.16 -12.15 3.08
C SER A 45 -15.16 -10.63 3.20
N VAL A 46 -15.99 -10.04 2.37
CA VAL A 46 -16.16 -8.59 2.22
C VAL A 46 -17.63 -8.26 2.43
N LEU A 47 -17.91 -7.28 3.28
CA LEU A 47 -19.18 -6.56 3.29
C LEU A 47 -18.94 -5.19 2.66
N VAL A 48 -19.95 -4.68 1.93
CA VAL A 48 -19.83 -3.43 1.19
C VAL A 48 -21.01 -2.52 1.54
N SER A 49 -20.73 -1.32 2.03
CA SER A 49 -21.76 -0.29 2.16
C SER A 49 -21.53 0.78 1.09
N LEU A 50 -22.57 1.06 0.29
CA LEU A 50 -22.52 2.02 -0.82
C LEU A 50 -23.39 3.24 -0.51
N GLY A 51 -22.82 4.43 -0.61
CA GLY A 51 -23.52 5.68 -0.76
C GLY A 51 -23.53 6.05 -2.25
N LEU A 52 -24.72 6.13 -2.86
CA LEU A 52 -24.85 6.36 -4.29
C LEU A 52 -25.51 7.71 -4.60
N PRO A 53 -24.95 8.54 -5.48
CA PRO A 53 -25.61 9.75 -5.93
C PRO A 53 -26.81 9.42 -6.83
N ARG A 54 -27.83 10.26 -6.78
CA ARG A 54 -29.12 10.06 -7.49
C ARG A 54 -29.01 9.94 -9.00
N ASN A 55 -27.96 10.51 -9.58
CA ASN A 55 -27.73 10.52 -11.02
C ASN A 55 -26.99 9.26 -11.51
N LEU A 56 -26.64 8.34 -10.63
CA LEU A 56 -25.97 7.09 -10.99
C LEU A 56 -26.96 6.15 -11.68
N MET A 57 -26.61 5.69 -12.87
CA MET A 57 -27.47 4.84 -13.69
C MET A 57 -27.28 3.36 -13.37
N GLY A 58 -28.19 2.50 -13.83
CA GLY A 58 -28.09 1.04 -13.61
C GLY A 58 -26.79 0.43 -14.18
N VAL A 59 -26.32 0.92 -15.33
CA VAL A 59 -25.06 0.49 -15.94
C VAL A 59 -23.84 0.86 -15.07
N ASP A 60 -23.86 2.00 -14.40
CA ASP A 60 -22.82 2.44 -13.49
C ASP A 60 -22.75 1.54 -12.25
N PHE A 61 -23.91 1.16 -11.73
CA PHE A 61 -24.00 0.22 -10.62
C PHE A 61 -23.45 -1.18 -11.00
N GLU A 62 -23.72 -1.65 -12.22
CA GLU A 62 -23.13 -2.89 -12.70
C GLU A 62 -21.58 -2.82 -12.78
N GLU A 63 -21.03 -1.70 -13.22
CA GLU A 63 -19.56 -1.51 -13.27
C GLU A 63 -18.96 -1.47 -11.85
N LEU A 64 -19.60 -0.82 -10.90
CA LEU A 64 -19.20 -0.88 -9.48
C LEU A 64 -19.23 -2.31 -8.95
N ALA A 65 -20.31 -3.05 -9.17
CA ALA A 65 -20.46 -4.42 -8.72
C ALA A 65 -19.41 -5.37 -9.32
N LYS A 66 -19.09 -5.20 -10.61
CA LYS A 66 -18.03 -5.93 -11.29
C LYS A 66 -16.65 -5.61 -10.70
N GLY A 67 -16.37 -4.34 -10.44
CA GLY A 67 -15.11 -3.89 -9.84
C GLY A 67 -14.92 -4.43 -8.41
N LEU A 68 -15.95 -4.36 -7.58
CA LEU A 68 -15.95 -4.94 -6.23
C LEU A 68 -15.68 -6.44 -6.24
N ASN A 69 -16.40 -7.18 -7.11
CA ASN A 69 -16.18 -8.61 -7.24
C ASN A 69 -14.79 -8.94 -7.76
N ALA A 70 -14.30 -8.21 -8.76
CA ALA A 70 -12.95 -8.41 -9.31
C ALA A 70 -11.88 -8.19 -8.23
N GLY A 71 -11.95 -7.10 -7.49
CA GLY A 71 -11.02 -6.80 -6.39
C GLY A 71 -11.06 -7.87 -5.29
N ALA A 72 -12.24 -8.31 -4.87
CA ALA A 72 -12.36 -9.36 -3.86
C ALA A 72 -11.77 -10.69 -4.34
N ARG A 73 -12.09 -11.11 -5.58
CA ARG A 73 -11.62 -12.38 -6.16
C ARG A 73 -10.13 -12.40 -6.41
N GLU A 74 -9.54 -11.28 -6.81
CA GLU A 74 -8.09 -11.14 -7.01
C GLU A 74 -7.30 -11.56 -5.78
N TYR A 75 -7.84 -11.30 -4.59
CA TYR A 75 -7.21 -11.63 -3.31
C TYR A 75 -7.83 -12.83 -2.58
N GLY A 76 -8.68 -13.61 -3.27
CA GLY A 76 -9.25 -14.83 -2.73
C GLY A 76 -10.37 -14.61 -1.71
N ALA A 77 -10.99 -13.43 -1.70
CA ALA A 77 -12.14 -13.09 -0.87
C ALA A 77 -13.45 -13.07 -1.68
N TYR A 78 -14.58 -12.99 -0.98
CA TYR A 78 -15.92 -12.98 -1.57
C TYR A 78 -16.74 -11.86 -0.98
N VAL A 79 -17.43 -11.09 -1.82
CA VAL A 79 -18.47 -10.17 -1.38
C VAL A 79 -19.66 -11.02 -0.93
N ILE A 80 -20.04 -10.91 0.34
CA ILE A 80 -21.09 -11.75 0.97
C ILE A 80 -22.34 -10.97 1.35
N GLY A 81 -22.33 -9.65 1.21
CA GLY A 81 -23.45 -8.77 1.50
C GLY A 81 -23.03 -7.34 1.70
N GLY A 82 -23.94 -6.54 2.19
CA GLY A 82 -23.72 -5.12 2.44
C GLY A 82 -25.02 -4.35 2.53
N ASP A 83 -24.92 -3.04 2.33
CA ASP A 83 -26.03 -2.11 2.32
C ASP A 83 -25.84 -1.05 1.23
N THR A 84 -26.95 -0.43 0.78
CA THR A 84 -26.91 0.61 -0.23
C THR A 84 -27.87 1.72 0.14
N GLY A 85 -27.38 2.94 0.20
CA GLY A 85 -28.15 4.13 0.50
C GLY A 85 -27.88 5.27 -0.49
N GLU A 86 -28.74 6.27 -0.47
CA GLU A 86 -28.54 7.50 -1.23
C GLU A 86 -27.52 8.41 -0.52
N ALA A 87 -26.63 9.04 -1.26
CA ALA A 87 -25.67 10.01 -0.78
C ALA A 87 -25.43 11.13 -1.81
N CYS A 88 -24.78 12.20 -1.39
CA CYS A 88 -24.43 13.31 -2.30
C CYS A 88 -23.26 12.95 -3.21
N ASP A 89 -22.38 12.01 -2.80
CA ASP A 89 -21.23 11.55 -3.54
C ASP A 89 -21.18 10.02 -3.58
N LEU A 90 -20.37 9.45 -4.47
CA LEU A 90 -20.10 8.01 -4.45
C LEU A 90 -19.19 7.68 -3.26
N ILE A 91 -19.71 6.89 -2.34
CA ILE A 91 -18.98 6.37 -1.18
C ILE A 91 -18.96 4.85 -1.24
N ILE A 92 -17.79 4.26 -1.14
CA ILE A 92 -17.60 2.80 -1.11
C ILE A 92 -16.88 2.45 0.20
N SER A 93 -17.64 1.98 1.18
CA SER A 93 -17.06 1.52 2.45
C SER A 93 -16.97 -0.01 2.45
N ILE A 94 -15.76 -0.50 2.63
CA ILE A 94 -15.43 -1.92 2.64
C ILE A 94 -15.19 -2.37 4.09
N GLN A 95 -15.78 -3.50 4.46
CA GLN A 95 -15.45 -4.20 5.69
C GLN A 95 -14.89 -5.57 5.33
N LEU A 96 -13.62 -5.79 5.69
CA LEU A 96 -12.90 -7.03 5.40
C LEU A 96 -12.84 -7.91 6.66
N TYR A 97 -13.10 -9.19 6.48
CA TYR A 97 -12.97 -10.20 7.52
C TYR A 97 -11.94 -11.27 7.14
N GLY A 98 -11.14 -11.66 8.13
CA GLY A 98 -10.24 -12.80 8.07
C GLY A 98 -10.06 -13.43 9.45
N ALA A 99 -9.34 -14.54 9.49
CA ALA A 99 -9.02 -15.21 10.73
C ALA A 99 -7.54 -15.60 10.76
N ALA A 100 -6.90 -15.41 11.89
CA ALA A 100 -5.48 -15.70 12.08
C ALA A 100 -5.21 -16.31 13.45
N ASN A 101 -4.04 -16.96 13.58
CA ASN A 101 -3.50 -17.26 14.89
C ASN A 101 -2.94 -15.96 15.50
N LYS A 102 -3.34 -15.63 16.73
CA LYS A 102 -2.90 -14.41 17.42
C LYS A 102 -1.38 -14.27 17.48
N LYS A 103 -0.66 -15.37 17.67
CA LYS A 103 0.82 -15.39 17.76
C LYS A 103 1.51 -15.18 16.41
N GLY A 104 0.80 -15.38 15.31
CA GLY A 104 1.35 -15.22 13.95
C GLY A 104 1.03 -13.87 13.31
N LEU A 105 0.33 -12.96 14.00
CA LEU A 105 0.03 -11.65 13.45
C LEU A 105 1.29 -10.77 13.42
N MET A 106 1.60 -10.18 12.29
CA MET A 106 2.59 -9.12 12.20
C MET A 106 1.99 -7.83 12.74
N LEU A 107 2.69 -7.18 13.67
CA LEU A 107 2.20 -5.96 14.32
C LEU A 107 3.04 -4.76 13.87
N ARG A 108 2.52 -3.55 14.08
CA ARG A 108 3.29 -2.31 13.91
C ARG A 108 4.36 -2.12 14.97
N SER A 109 4.27 -2.86 16.09
CA SER A 109 5.21 -2.85 17.20
C SER A 109 6.02 -4.13 17.25
N GLY A 110 7.26 -4.06 17.74
CA GLY A 110 8.12 -5.23 17.94
C GLY A 110 9.49 -5.08 17.31
N ALA A 111 9.75 -4.04 16.53
CA ALA A 111 11.07 -3.74 16.00
C ALA A 111 12.09 -3.51 17.13
N LYS A 112 13.30 -4.04 16.95
CA LYS A 112 14.41 -3.94 17.88
C LYS A 112 15.61 -3.26 17.22
N ALA A 113 16.41 -2.54 18.00
CA ALA A 113 17.64 -1.97 17.49
C ALA A 113 18.56 -3.07 16.92
N GLY A 114 18.97 -2.89 15.68
CA GLY A 114 19.73 -3.87 14.89
C GLY A 114 18.91 -4.59 13.83
N ASP A 115 17.57 -4.58 13.92
CA ASP A 115 16.71 -5.15 12.88
C ASP A 115 16.93 -4.45 11.54
N ILE A 116 16.88 -5.23 10.46
CA ILE A 116 16.95 -4.71 9.09
C ILE A 116 15.60 -4.06 8.76
N LEU A 117 15.63 -2.83 8.30
CA LEU A 117 14.47 -2.15 7.73
C LEU A 117 14.40 -2.46 6.24
N ALA A 118 13.27 -2.97 5.77
CA ALA A 118 13.09 -3.37 4.37
C ALA A 118 11.69 -3.06 3.85
N VAL A 119 11.56 -3.07 2.51
CA VAL A 119 10.30 -2.84 1.79
C VAL A 119 10.10 -3.87 0.67
N THR A 120 8.86 -4.10 0.25
CA THR A 120 8.52 -5.08 -0.79
C THR A 120 8.61 -4.53 -2.21
N GLY A 121 8.96 -3.27 -2.40
CA GLY A 121 9.09 -2.66 -3.73
C GLY A 121 9.67 -1.26 -3.70
N PHE A 122 9.50 -0.55 -4.81
CA PHE A 122 9.99 0.81 -5.01
C PHE A 122 8.84 1.81 -4.95
N PHE A 123 9.15 3.03 -4.52
CA PHE A 123 8.21 4.09 -4.19
C PHE A 123 8.22 5.24 -5.19
N GLY A 124 7.16 6.04 -5.15
CA GLY A 124 6.99 7.30 -5.85
C GLY A 124 6.17 7.20 -7.14
N LYS A 125 5.82 5.98 -7.60
CA LYS A 125 5.05 5.84 -8.85
C LYS A 125 3.63 6.36 -8.72
N SER A 126 2.95 6.08 -7.61
CA SER A 126 1.61 6.61 -7.33
C SER A 126 1.64 8.14 -7.28
N ALA A 127 2.61 8.74 -6.58
CA ALA A 127 2.76 10.19 -6.48
C ALA A 127 3.04 10.85 -7.84
N ALA A 128 3.93 10.28 -8.65
CA ALA A 128 4.23 10.78 -9.99
C ALA A 128 3.03 10.64 -10.93
N GLY A 129 2.34 9.49 -10.88
CA GLY A 129 1.13 9.24 -11.66
C GLY A 129 -0.02 10.17 -11.28
N LEU A 130 -0.21 10.43 -10.00
CA LEU A 130 -1.24 11.35 -9.53
C LEU A 130 -0.97 12.79 -10.00
N ARG A 131 0.28 13.25 -9.96
CA ARG A 131 0.65 14.56 -10.53
C ARG A 131 0.31 14.68 -12.02
N LEU A 132 0.56 13.61 -12.80
CA LEU A 132 0.21 13.55 -14.22
C LEU A 132 -1.30 13.58 -14.49
N LEU A 133 -2.12 13.11 -13.55
CA LEU A 133 -3.58 13.12 -13.65
C LEU A 133 -4.19 14.46 -13.21
N LEU A 134 -3.57 15.13 -12.23
CA LEU A 134 -4.12 16.35 -11.63
C LEU A 134 -3.64 17.64 -12.31
N ASP A 135 -2.45 17.64 -12.92
CA ASP A 135 -1.84 18.84 -13.47
C ASP A 135 -1.19 18.58 -14.84
N GLU A 136 -1.71 19.24 -15.86
CA GLU A 136 -1.23 19.15 -17.24
C GLU A 136 0.16 19.80 -17.47
N ALA A 137 0.69 20.52 -16.48
CA ALA A 137 2.03 21.08 -16.54
C ALA A 137 3.11 19.98 -16.54
N TYR A 138 2.88 18.87 -15.85
CA TYR A 138 3.81 17.75 -15.80
C TYR A 138 3.88 17.02 -17.15
N LYS A 139 5.12 16.73 -17.59
CA LYS A 139 5.40 16.12 -18.89
C LYS A 139 6.14 14.80 -18.72
N THR A 140 5.88 13.88 -19.65
CA THR A 140 6.62 12.62 -19.75
C THR A 140 6.34 11.95 -21.10
N SER A 141 7.10 10.91 -21.45
CA SER A 141 6.78 10.10 -22.63
C SER A 141 5.49 9.29 -22.39
N VAL A 142 4.81 8.91 -23.48
CA VAL A 142 3.56 8.12 -23.42
C VAL A 142 3.79 6.83 -22.62
N ALA A 143 4.82 6.06 -22.94
CA ALA A 143 5.12 4.81 -22.28
C ALA A 143 5.37 4.96 -20.76
N LEU A 144 6.07 6.03 -20.35
CA LEU A 144 6.31 6.30 -18.92
C LEU A 144 5.03 6.80 -18.24
N ARG A 145 4.20 7.60 -18.95
CA ARG A 145 2.90 8.02 -18.45
C ARG A 145 2.00 6.82 -18.12
N ASP A 146 1.92 5.85 -19.04
CA ASP A 146 1.07 4.67 -18.86
C ASP A 146 1.48 3.90 -17.60
N VAL A 147 2.77 3.68 -17.37
CA VAL A 147 3.28 2.99 -16.18
C VAL A 147 2.94 3.75 -14.88
N LEU A 148 3.16 5.07 -14.87
CA LEU A 148 2.94 5.89 -13.68
C LEU A 148 1.45 6.06 -13.37
N VAL A 149 0.63 6.27 -14.40
CA VAL A 149 -0.83 6.41 -14.25
C VAL A 149 -1.46 5.07 -13.85
N ASP A 150 -0.97 3.94 -14.39
CA ASP A 150 -1.45 2.61 -14.00
C ASP A 150 -1.19 2.33 -12.50
N ALA A 151 -0.10 2.83 -11.94
CA ALA A 151 0.16 2.71 -10.50
C ALA A 151 -0.94 3.36 -9.63
N VAL A 152 -1.58 4.43 -10.12
CA VAL A 152 -2.69 5.10 -9.44
C VAL A 152 -4.03 4.41 -9.72
N LEU A 153 -4.30 4.09 -10.99
CA LEU A 153 -5.60 3.56 -11.42
C LEU A 153 -5.79 2.09 -11.07
N MET A 154 -4.68 1.33 -10.98
CA MET A 154 -4.66 -0.12 -10.77
C MET A 154 -3.69 -0.54 -9.66
N PRO A 155 -3.82 0.04 -8.45
CA PRO A 155 -2.92 -0.28 -7.34
C PRO A 155 -3.00 -1.78 -6.97
N LYS A 156 -1.94 -2.29 -6.32
CA LYS A 156 -1.83 -3.71 -5.95
C LYS A 156 -1.40 -3.84 -4.49
N ALA A 157 -2.17 -4.59 -3.70
CA ALA A 157 -1.75 -4.95 -2.35
C ALA A 157 -0.76 -6.13 -2.39
N ARG A 158 0.23 -6.10 -1.51
CA ARG A 158 1.29 -7.12 -1.38
C ARG A 158 0.86 -8.30 -0.52
N LEU A 159 -0.33 -8.86 -0.80
CA LEU A 159 -0.90 -9.92 0.03
C LEU A 159 -0.07 -11.20 0.01
N LYS A 160 0.43 -11.62 -1.16
CA LYS A 160 1.24 -12.84 -1.30
C LYS A 160 2.54 -12.72 -0.52
N GLU A 161 3.20 -11.59 -0.66
CA GLU A 161 4.43 -11.25 0.05
C GLU A 161 4.18 -11.17 1.58
N GLY A 162 3.10 -10.50 2.00
CA GLY A 162 2.71 -10.41 3.41
C GLY A 162 2.43 -11.76 4.06
N LEU A 163 1.71 -12.65 3.34
CA LEU A 163 1.46 -14.02 3.82
C LEU A 163 2.74 -14.85 3.87
N ALA A 164 3.67 -14.66 2.94
CA ALA A 164 4.97 -15.35 2.92
C ALA A 164 5.86 -14.87 4.08
N LEU A 165 5.96 -13.56 4.29
CA LEU A 165 6.68 -12.96 5.41
C LEU A 165 6.12 -13.41 6.76
N GLN A 166 4.79 -13.48 6.90
CA GLN A 166 4.17 -13.99 8.12
C GLN A 166 4.55 -15.46 8.40
N ARG A 167 4.59 -16.30 7.36
CA ARG A 167 4.96 -17.72 7.49
C ARG A 167 6.44 -17.92 7.81
N SER A 168 7.33 -17.07 7.34
CA SER A 168 8.76 -17.12 7.67
C SER A 168 9.02 -16.90 9.17
N GLY A 169 8.16 -16.13 9.84
CA GLY A 169 8.35 -15.75 11.24
C GLY A 169 9.49 -14.74 11.48
N ALA A 170 10.10 -14.22 10.43
CA ALA A 170 11.27 -13.34 10.48
C ALA A 170 10.94 -11.88 10.79
N VAL A 171 9.68 -11.46 10.56
CA VAL A 171 9.24 -10.07 10.68
C VAL A 171 9.02 -9.70 12.15
N THR A 172 9.65 -8.62 12.58
CA THR A 172 9.51 -8.09 13.94
C THR A 172 8.48 -6.96 14.04
N ALA A 173 8.33 -6.14 12.98
CA ALA A 173 7.23 -5.17 12.86
C ALA A 173 6.87 -4.98 11.39
N SER A 174 5.60 -4.59 11.11
CA SER A 174 5.07 -4.43 9.75
C SER A 174 3.94 -3.41 9.68
N THR A 175 3.95 -2.62 8.62
CA THR A 175 2.84 -1.78 8.15
C THR A 175 2.80 -1.79 6.63
N ASP A 176 1.71 -1.33 6.03
CA ASP A 176 1.64 -1.02 4.60
C ASP A 176 1.78 0.49 4.36
N SER A 177 2.10 0.87 3.13
CA SER A 177 2.30 2.26 2.76
C SER A 177 1.08 2.82 2.04
N SER A 178 0.11 3.30 2.82
CA SER A 178 -1.06 4.07 2.37
C SER A 178 -0.79 5.58 2.38
N ASP A 179 -0.09 6.08 3.40
CA ASP A 179 0.12 7.51 3.67
C ASP A 179 1.55 7.98 3.36
N GLY A 180 2.33 7.15 2.67
CA GLY A 180 3.71 7.41 2.30
C GLY A 180 4.74 6.77 3.23
N LEU A 181 5.95 6.57 2.69
CA LEU A 181 7.04 5.87 3.38
C LEU A 181 7.47 6.58 4.66
N ALA A 182 7.55 7.92 4.64
CA ALA A 182 7.95 8.70 5.81
C ALA A 182 6.99 8.48 6.99
N TRP A 183 5.69 8.44 6.73
CA TRP A 183 4.68 8.16 7.75
C TRP A 183 4.85 6.76 8.34
N CYS A 184 5.02 5.74 7.50
CA CYS A 184 5.26 4.36 7.92
C CYS A 184 6.46 4.24 8.86
N LEU A 185 7.57 4.90 8.52
CA LEU A 185 8.79 4.90 9.32
C LEU A 185 8.56 5.52 10.71
N HIS A 186 7.86 6.65 10.78
CA HIS A 186 7.53 7.29 12.04
C HIS A 186 6.57 6.45 12.89
N GLU A 187 5.59 5.81 12.27
CA GLU A 187 4.64 4.96 12.96
C GLU A 187 5.32 3.72 13.55
N LEU A 188 6.10 2.98 12.74
CA LEU A 188 6.85 1.80 13.21
C LEU A 188 7.85 2.18 14.32
N ALA A 189 8.56 3.31 14.18
CA ALA A 189 9.48 3.82 15.19
C ALA A 189 8.77 4.10 16.51
N SER A 190 7.65 4.82 16.45
CA SER A 190 6.84 5.19 17.61
C SER A 190 6.27 3.97 18.32
N GLN A 191 5.64 3.05 17.56
CA GLN A 191 5.01 1.85 18.11
C GLN A 191 6.01 0.86 18.72
N SER A 192 7.24 0.84 18.20
CA SER A 192 8.30 -0.06 18.68
C SER A 192 9.26 0.59 19.68
N GLY A 193 9.21 1.91 19.85
CA GLY A 193 10.09 2.65 20.74
C GLY A 193 11.56 2.69 20.28
N VAL A 194 11.80 2.56 18.97
CA VAL A 194 13.11 2.62 18.30
C VAL A 194 13.22 3.85 17.39
N GLY A 195 14.35 4.03 16.72
CA GLY A 195 14.49 4.91 15.57
C GLY A 195 14.94 4.14 14.36
N PHE A 196 15.06 4.82 13.21
CA PHE A 196 15.57 4.23 11.98
C PHE A 196 16.70 5.07 11.39
N LEU A 197 17.68 4.42 10.84
CA LEU A 197 18.65 4.98 9.91
C LEU A 197 18.32 4.42 8.53
N VAL A 198 17.87 5.27 7.63
CA VAL A 198 17.55 4.93 6.23
C VAL A 198 18.73 5.37 5.39
N ASP A 199 19.42 4.42 4.79
CA ASP A 199 20.64 4.62 3.97
C ASP A 199 20.48 4.19 2.51
N GLY A 200 19.27 3.71 2.15
CA GLY A 200 18.91 3.29 0.79
C GLY A 200 17.46 3.63 0.46
N LEU A 201 17.19 4.87 0.00
CA LEU A 201 15.81 5.24 -0.35
C LEU A 201 15.34 4.50 -1.62
N PRO A 202 14.23 3.74 -1.57
CA PRO A 202 13.78 2.86 -2.65
C PRO A 202 12.98 3.64 -3.71
N VAL A 203 13.63 4.58 -4.40
CA VAL A 203 12.99 5.35 -5.47
C VAL A 203 12.96 4.52 -6.76
N ALA A 204 11.76 4.39 -7.37
CA ALA A 204 11.62 3.71 -8.65
C ALA A 204 12.34 4.44 -9.79
N ASP A 205 12.91 3.69 -10.74
CA ASP A 205 13.63 4.28 -11.90
C ASP A 205 12.71 5.13 -12.76
N GLU A 206 11.46 4.75 -12.90
CA GLU A 206 10.42 5.52 -13.60
C GLU A 206 10.21 6.89 -12.94
N VAL A 207 10.27 6.93 -11.61
CA VAL A 207 10.14 8.16 -10.83
C VAL A 207 11.35 9.07 -11.01
N ARG A 208 12.56 8.52 -11.05
CA ARG A 208 13.78 9.30 -11.34
C ARG A 208 13.71 9.98 -12.70
N ARG A 209 13.27 9.24 -13.75
CA ARG A 209 13.08 9.78 -15.10
C ARG A 209 12.00 10.86 -15.15
N PHE A 210 10.87 10.66 -14.46
CA PHE A 210 9.81 11.66 -14.35
C PHE A 210 10.33 12.91 -13.63
N ALA A 211 11.05 12.73 -12.55
CA ALA A 211 11.58 13.82 -11.72
C ALA A 211 12.60 14.69 -12.49
N GLU A 212 13.49 14.07 -13.27
CA GLU A 212 14.47 14.75 -14.11
C GLU A 212 13.78 15.68 -15.15
N VAL A 213 12.78 15.16 -15.86
CA VAL A 213 12.05 15.93 -16.89
C VAL A 213 11.28 17.11 -16.28
N ASN A 214 10.76 16.94 -15.06
CA ASN A 214 9.87 17.92 -14.44
C ASN A 214 10.55 18.77 -13.35
N MET A 215 11.86 18.58 -13.14
CA MET A 215 12.66 19.31 -12.13
C MET A 215 12.04 19.22 -10.72
N VAL A 216 11.58 18.03 -10.32
CA VAL A 216 11.05 17.74 -8.98
C VAL A 216 11.99 16.78 -8.26
N ASP A 217 11.97 16.78 -6.93
CA ASP A 217 12.78 15.86 -6.14
C ASP A 217 12.14 14.45 -6.16
N PRO A 218 12.84 13.41 -6.67
CA PRO A 218 12.36 12.04 -6.63
C PRO A 218 12.26 11.48 -5.21
N CYS A 219 13.04 12.01 -4.26
CA CYS A 219 12.97 11.61 -2.87
C CYS A 219 11.65 12.04 -2.23
N ASP A 220 11.19 13.26 -2.53
CA ASP A 220 9.88 13.74 -2.05
C ASP A 220 8.73 12.86 -2.55
N LEU A 221 8.79 12.44 -3.83
CA LEU A 221 7.78 11.53 -4.41
C LEU A 221 7.75 10.18 -3.70
N ALA A 222 8.91 9.64 -3.34
CA ALA A 222 9.02 8.35 -2.67
C ALA A 222 8.68 8.41 -1.17
N LEU A 223 9.02 9.52 -0.49
CA LEU A 223 8.81 9.66 0.95
C LEU A 223 7.37 10.02 1.31
N TYR A 224 6.77 10.93 0.53
CA TYR A 224 5.49 11.56 0.86
C TYR A 224 4.34 11.13 -0.05
N GLY A 225 4.63 10.33 -1.08
CA GLY A 225 3.60 9.75 -1.93
C GLY A 225 2.80 8.68 -1.21
N GLY A 226 1.49 8.82 -1.17
CA GLY A 226 0.58 7.81 -0.65
C GLY A 226 0.21 6.75 -1.69
N GLU A 227 -0.56 5.74 -1.27
CA GLU A 227 -1.19 4.71 -2.10
C GLU A 227 -0.21 3.82 -2.89
N GLU A 228 1.02 3.65 -2.42
CA GLU A 228 1.95 2.67 -3.01
C GLU A 228 1.58 1.23 -2.63
N TYR A 229 0.97 1.04 -1.45
CA TYR A 229 0.55 -0.26 -0.89
C TYR A 229 1.67 -1.31 -0.83
N GLU A 230 2.93 -0.85 -0.76
CA GLU A 230 4.08 -1.68 -0.45
C GLU A 230 4.11 -1.96 1.06
N LEU A 231 4.69 -3.09 1.46
CA LEU A 231 4.92 -3.37 2.87
C LEU A 231 6.24 -2.73 3.31
N VAL A 232 6.21 -2.14 4.50
CA VAL A 232 7.39 -1.63 5.22
C VAL A 232 7.54 -2.51 6.46
N VAL A 233 8.66 -3.23 6.52
CA VAL A 233 8.88 -4.25 7.54
C VAL A 233 10.22 -4.08 8.24
N THR A 234 10.30 -4.57 9.48
CA THR A 234 11.58 -4.84 10.13
C THR A 234 11.77 -6.34 10.27
N VAL A 235 12.98 -6.80 10.02
CA VAL A 235 13.35 -8.22 9.97
C VAL A 235 14.50 -8.48 10.93
N ASP A 236 14.41 -9.58 11.70
CA ASP A 236 15.52 -10.06 12.52
C ASP A 236 16.72 -10.37 11.58
N PRO A 237 17.90 -9.78 11.80
CA PRO A 237 19.07 -10.01 10.94
C PRO A 237 19.46 -11.49 10.81
N GLN A 238 19.18 -12.32 11.83
CA GLN A 238 19.46 -13.75 11.80
C GLN A 238 18.52 -14.53 10.89
N MET A 239 17.38 -13.94 10.52
CA MET A 239 16.35 -14.55 9.68
C MET A 239 16.16 -13.79 8.35
N TRP A 240 17.15 -13.00 7.96
CA TRP A 240 17.05 -12.23 6.72
C TRP A 240 16.85 -13.11 5.48
N SER A 241 17.67 -14.16 5.35
CA SER A 241 17.60 -15.05 4.18
C SER A 241 16.24 -15.76 4.08
N GLU A 242 15.66 -16.17 5.21
CA GLU A 242 14.33 -16.79 5.24
C GLU A 242 13.22 -15.81 4.82
N ALA A 243 13.35 -14.53 5.18
CA ALA A 243 12.41 -13.50 4.75
C ALA A 243 12.56 -13.19 3.26
N GLU A 244 13.77 -13.05 2.77
CA GLU A 244 14.10 -12.78 1.37
C GLU A 244 13.63 -13.91 0.47
N ASP A 245 14.01 -15.16 0.76
CA ASP A 245 13.59 -16.37 0.03
C ASP A 245 12.06 -16.52 0.02
N ALA A 246 11.39 -16.21 1.14
CA ALA A 246 9.93 -16.28 1.23
C ALA A 246 9.24 -15.30 0.27
N VAL A 247 9.75 -14.09 0.13
CA VAL A 247 9.20 -13.07 -0.77
C VAL A 247 9.56 -13.38 -2.23
N GLU A 248 10.80 -13.77 -2.52
CA GLU A 248 11.26 -14.13 -3.86
C GLU A 248 10.52 -15.36 -4.40
N GLY A 249 10.21 -16.34 -3.54
CA GLY A 249 9.39 -17.50 -3.88
C GLY A 249 7.96 -17.15 -4.32
N MET A 250 7.47 -15.94 -4.00
CA MET A 250 6.19 -15.41 -4.49
C MET A 250 6.33 -14.56 -5.76
N GLY A 251 7.55 -14.42 -6.31
CA GLY A 251 7.84 -13.56 -7.44
C GLY A 251 7.97 -12.07 -7.06
N GLY A 252 8.03 -11.77 -5.76
CA GLY A 252 8.29 -10.44 -5.21
C GLY A 252 9.79 -10.18 -4.99
N ARG A 253 10.09 -9.11 -4.29
CA ARG A 253 11.44 -8.77 -3.79
C ARG A 253 11.34 -8.16 -2.41
N LEU A 254 12.37 -8.34 -1.61
CA LEU A 254 12.54 -7.63 -0.34
C LEU A 254 13.80 -6.76 -0.44
N VAL A 255 13.63 -5.44 -0.33
CA VAL A 255 14.69 -4.44 -0.53
C VAL A 255 15.10 -3.88 0.82
N PRO A 256 16.32 -4.11 1.31
CA PRO A 256 16.78 -3.47 2.53
C PRO A 256 17.01 -1.97 2.26
N ILE A 257 16.52 -1.13 3.17
CA ILE A 257 16.59 0.34 3.05
C ILE A 257 17.25 1.00 4.25
N GLY A 258 17.68 0.21 5.24
CA GLY A 258 18.32 0.72 6.45
C GLY A 258 18.21 -0.23 7.63
N LYS A 259 18.23 0.33 8.83
CA LYS A 259 18.19 -0.44 10.08
C LYS A 259 17.53 0.30 11.23
N ALA A 260 16.98 -0.46 12.17
CA ALA A 260 16.48 0.05 13.43
C ALA A 260 17.62 0.43 14.39
N THR A 261 17.47 1.53 15.11
CA THR A 261 18.49 2.10 16.01
C THR A 261 17.92 2.35 17.43
N ARG A 262 18.83 2.43 18.41
CA ARG A 262 18.43 2.80 19.78
C ARG A 262 18.03 4.28 19.93
N LYS A 263 18.53 5.13 19.04
CA LYS A 263 18.16 6.55 19.03
C LYS A 263 16.77 6.68 18.43
N LYS A 264 15.81 7.20 19.21
CA LYS A 264 14.39 7.36 18.80
C LYS A 264 14.20 8.50 17.79
N LYS A 265 14.94 8.43 16.67
CA LYS A 265 14.85 9.37 15.56
C LYS A 265 14.85 8.60 14.25
N VAL A 266 14.04 9.05 13.29
CA VAL A 266 14.14 8.62 11.91
C VAL A 266 15.12 9.56 11.22
N ILE A 267 16.19 8.99 10.68
CA ILE A 267 17.28 9.72 10.01
C ILE A 267 17.40 9.17 8.61
N LEU A 268 17.32 10.05 7.63
CA LEU A 268 17.62 9.74 6.24
C LEU A 268 19.10 10.12 6.00
N ASP A 269 19.89 9.18 5.52
CA ASP A 269 21.30 9.35 5.19
C ASP A 269 21.49 8.91 3.73
N VAL A 270 21.16 9.81 2.80
CA VAL A 270 21.30 9.56 1.37
C VAL A 270 22.52 10.33 0.88
N ASP A 271 23.48 9.61 0.30
CA ASP A 271 24.74 10.17 -0.23
C ASP A 271 25.55 11.00 0.79
N GLY A 272 25.44 10.66 2.09
CA GLY A 272 26.14 11.36 3.16
C GLY A 272 25.49 12.68 3.61
N ILE A 273 24.31 13.00 3.10
CA ILE A 273 23.48 14.12 3.53
C ILE A 273 22.48 13.60 4.57
N ARG A 274 22.55 14.15 5.80
CA ARG A 274 21.70 13.76 6.94
C ARG A 274 20.66 14.85 7.25
#